data_d4873b92b3be0c0d3c6e664dd86d5176
#
_entry.id   d4873b92b3be0c0d3c6e664dd86d5176
#
_cell.length_a   1.000
_cell.length_b   1.000
_cell.length_c   1.000
_cell.angle_alpha   90.00
_cell.angle_beta   90.00
_cell.angle_gamma   90.00
#
_symmetry.space_group_name_H-M   'P 1'
#
loop_
_entity.id
_entity.type
_entity.pdbx_description
1 polymer ?
#
loop_
_entity_poly.entity_id
_entity_poly.type
_entity_poly.pdbx_seq_one_letter_code
_entity_poly.pdbx_strand_id
1 'polypeptide(L)'
;VKSFKEKVAAITGAGSGMGRELAIELAKRGCHIAISDVNPKGLEETEELLRPYGVRVTSSPVDVSDRKVVHAWADTVAGDHGKVNLVFNNAGVGLGSTLEGVTYEDFEWIMNINFWGVVYGTKAFLPHLRASGEGHVINTSSVFGLIGVPGNGTYNATKFAVRGFTEALRQELELSGGNVSATSVHPGGIKTNIAKNGRISDNMNGFLIKDAESGRKAFEKNFITTANKASLTILRAVEKNQRRVLVGPDATVIDLMARLMPSSYQRVVTAAARHSRRT
;
A
#
# COMPACT_ATOMS: atom_id res chain seq x y z
N VAL A 1 -17.94 5.33 3.68
CA VAL A 1 -18.21 6.04 2.40
C VAL A 1 -18.93 5.10 1.46
N LYS A 2 -20.22 5.39 1.16
CA LYS A 2 -21.06 4.54 0.28
C LYS A 2 -21.03 4.96 -1.19
N SER A 3 -20.57 6.15 -1.49
CA SER A 3 -20.43 6.71 -2.84
C SER A 3 -19.21 7.60 -2.91
N PHE A 4 -18.51 7.58 -4.03
CA PHE A 4 -17.32 8.41 -4.26
C PHE A 4 -17.63 9.73 -4.97
N LYS A 5 -18.85 9.89 -5.53
CA LYS A 5 -19.23 11.11 -6.22
C LYS A 5 -19.13 12.33 -5.31
N GLU A 6 -18.47 13.40 -5.80
CA GLU A 6 -18.23 14.65 -5.08
C GLU A 6 -17.41 14.48 -3.77
N LYS A 7 -16.77 13.33 -3.57
CA LYS A 7 -15.81 13.11 -2.48
C LYS A 7 -14.41 13.56 -2.93
N VAL A 8 -13.51 13.71 -1.97
CA VAL A 8 -12.09 14.03 -2.20
C VAL A 8 -11.24 12.89 -1.66
N ALA A 9 -10.37 12.35 -2.52
CA ALA A 9 -9.44 11.28 -2.20
C ALA A 9 -7.99 11.74 -2.31
N ALA A 10 -7.22 11.61 -1.25
CA ALA A 10 -5.77 11.77 -1.22
C ALA A 10 -5.11 10.41 -1.38
N ILE A 11 -4.14 10.28 -2.31
CA ILE A 11 -3.52 9.00 -2.67
C ILE A 11 -2.00 9.17 -2.74
N THR A 12 -1.26 8.43 -1.90
CA THR A 12 0.20 8.38 -1.96
C THR A 12 0.67 7.26 -2.89
N GLY A 13 1.84 7.45 -3.53
CA GLY A 13 2.36 6.48 -4.50
C GLY A 13 1.49 6.40 -5.76
N ALA A 14 0.92 7.53 -6.19
CA ALA A 14 -0.02 7.60 -7.29
C ALA A 14 0.65 7.82 -8.67
N GLY A 15 1.95 7.94 -8.72
CA GLY A 15 2.71 8.05 -9.97
C GLY A 15 2.74 6.77 -10.80
N SER A 16 2.32 5.62 -10.24
CA SER A 16 2.26 4.36 -10.97
C SER A 16 1.39 3.30 -10.27
N GLY A 17 1.26 2.13 -10.90
CA GLY A 17 0.73 0.91 -10.29
C GLY A 17 -0.65 1.06 -9.67
N MET A 18 -0.84 0.53 -8.45
CA MET A 18 -2.14 0.55 -7.76
C MET A 18 -2.61 1.96 -7.43
N GLY A 19 -1.70 2.88 -7.03
CA GLY A 19 -2.07 4.25 -6.70
C GLY A 19 -2.64 5.00 -7.91
N ARG A 20 -2.01 4.87 -9.07
CA ARG A 20 -2.51 5.41 -10.35
C ARG A 20 -3.89 4.85 -10.70
N GLU A 21 -4.06 3.54 -10.63
CA GLU A 21 -5.34 2.90 -10.94
C GLU A 21 -6.45 3.25 -9.94
N LEU A 22 -6.12 3.43 -8.66
CA LEU A 22 -7.07 3.96 -7.66
C LEU A 22 -7.54 5.37 -8.04
N ALA A 23 -6.61 6.25 -8.44
CA ALA A 23 -6.93 7.61 -8.88
C ALA A 23 -7.87 7.59 -10.09
N ILE A 24 -7.56 6.78 -11.11
CA ILE A 24 -8.37 6.66 -12.33
C ILE A 24 -9.77 6.11 -12.01
N GLU A 25 -9.88 5.04 -11.23
CA GLU A 25 -11.17 4.41 -10.92
C GLU A 25 -12.04 5.28 -10.00
N LEU A 26 -11.44 6.10 -9.15
CA LEU A 26 -12.14 7.10 -8.35
C LEU A 26 -12.62 8.27 -9.20
N ALA A 27 -11.78 8.79 -10.11
CA ALA A 27 -12.14 9.87 -11.03
C ALA A 27 -13.31 9.48 -11.94
N LYS A 28 -13.33 8.25 -12.48
CA LYS A 28 -14.48 7.67 -13.22
C LYS A 28 -15.81 7.73 -12.45
N ARG A 29 -15.74 7.72 -11.13
CA ARG A 29 -16.89 7.76 -10.22
C ARG A 29 -17.21 9.16 -9.69
N GLY A 30 -16.60 10.20 -10.30
CA GLY A 30 -16.83 11.60 -9.96
C GLY A 30 -16.19 12.03 -8.64
N CYS A 31 -15.14 11.34 -8.20
CA CYS A 31 -14.34 11.73 -7.04
C CYS A 31 -13.26 12.74 -7.44
N HIS A 32 -13.08 13.79 -6.67
CA HIS A 32 -11.94 14.72 -6.82
C HIS A 32 -10.68 14.09 -6.24
N ILE A 33 -9.54 14.33 -6.86
CA ILE A 33 -8.33 13.56 -6.62
C ILE A 33 -7.15 14.46 -6.23
N ALA A 34 -6.50 14.15 -5.12
CA ALA A 34 -5.19 14.68 -4.77
C ALA A 34 -4.17 13.54 -4.84
N ILE A 35 -3.23 13.62 -5.78
CA ILE A 35 -2.19 12.60 -5.98
C ILE A 35 -0.85 13.06 -5.45
N SER A 36 -0.08 12.11 -4.91
CA SER A 36 1.31 12.35 -4.54
C SER A 36 2.22 11.15 -4.84
N ASP A 37 3.46 11.45 -5.18
CA ASP A 37 4.55 10.49 -5.41
C ASP A 37 5.88 11.21 -5.28
N VAL A 38 6.99 10.49 -5.11
CA VAL A 38 8.35 11.03 -5.21
C VAL A 38 8.81 11.19 -6.66
N ASN A 39 8.09 10.61 -7.61
CA ASN A 39 8.39 10.65 -9.05
C ASN A 39 7.51 11.67 -9.77
N PRO A 40 7.99 12.89 -10.07
CA PRO A 40 7.20 13.93 -10.73
C PRO A 40 6.70 13.52 -12.12
N LYS A 41 7.51 12.82 -12.91
CA LYS A 41 7.10 12.33 -14.23
C LYS A 41 5.94 11.34 -14.14
N GLY A 42 5.96 10.45 -13.15
CA GLY A 42 4.86 9.52 -12.90
C GLY A 42 3.57 10.25 -12.49
N LEU A 43 3.68 11.36 -11.77
CA LEU A 43 2.53 12.22 -11.43
C LEU A 43 1.96 12.90 -12.67
N GLU A 44 2.80 13.52 -13.52
CA GLU A 44 2.37 14.13 -14.79
C GLU A 44 1.61 13.14 -15.68
N GLU A 45 2.15 11.93 -15.86
CA GLU A 45 1.48 10.85 -16.60
C GLU A 45 0.10 10.51 -16.00
N THR A 46 0.00 10.48 -14.67
CA THR A 46 -1.26 10.18 -13.98
C THR A 46 -2.26 11.32 -14.13
N GLU A 47 -1.84 12.57 -14.01
CA GLU A 47 -2.69 13.74 -14.25
C GLU A 47 -3.28 13.74 -15.66
N GLU A 48 -2.46 13.44 -16.67
CA GLU A 48 -2.95 13.34 -18.06
C GLU A 48 -4.04 12.28 -18.21
N LEU A 49 -3.87 11.11 -17.57
CA LEU A 49 -4.88 10.05 -17.56
C LEU A 49 -6.17 10.44 -16.82
N LEU A 50 -6.09 11.40 -15.90
CA LEU A 50 -7.26 11.87 -15.13
C LEU A 50 -8.05 12.97 -15.87
N ARG A 51 -7.45 13.73 -16.78
CA ARG A 51 -8.08 14.85 -17.52
C ARG A 51 -9.46 14.51 -18.13
N PRO A 52 -9.66 13.33 -18.78
CA PRO A 52 -10.92 13.03 -19.45
C PRO A 52 -12.14 12.96 -18.52
N TYR A 53 -11.93 12.82 -17.20
CA TYR A 53 -13.04 12.63 -16.25
C TYR A 53 -13.63 13.93 -15.71
N GLY A 54 -13.00 15.09 -15.97
CA GLY A 54 -13.52 16.40 -15.59
C GLY A 54 -13.60 16.67 -14.09
N VAL A 55 -12.95 15.85 -13.26
CA VAL A 55 -12.88 16.05 -11.81
C VAL A 55 -11.73 17.00 -11.44
N ARG A 56 -11.82 17.65 -10.29
CA ARG A 56 -10.68 18.43 -9.79
C ARG A 56 -9.52 17.52 -9.42
N VAL A 57 -8.34 17.82 -9.95
CA VAL A 57 -7.11 17.07 -9.67
C VAL A 57 -6.06 18.04 -9.13
N THR A 58 -5.38 17.66 -8.05
CA THR A 58 -4.15 18.31 -7.57
C THR A 58 -3.04 17.28 -7.43
N SER A 59 -1.81 17.69 -7.66
CA SER A 59 -0.63 16.83 -7.67
C SER A 59 0.50 17.49 -6.90
N SER A 60 1.22 16.70 -6.10
CA SER A 60 2.33 17.18 -5.29
C SER A 60 3.46 16.15 -5.20
N PRO A 61 4.72 16.52 -5.41
CA PRO A 61 5.85 15.66 -5.08
C PRO A 61 5.96 15.55 -3.56
N VAL A 62 5.78 14.33 -3.01
CA VAL A 62 5.82 14.06 -1.57
C VAL A 62 6.65 12.82 -1.30
N ASP A 63 7.69 12.97 -0.49
CA ASP A 63 8.33 11.84 0.17
C ASP A 63 7.55 11.51 1.45
N VAL A 64 6.91 10.35 1.47
CA VAL A 64 6.10 9.92 2.62
C VAL A 64 6.94 9.63 3.88
N SER A 65 8.25 9.50 3.76
CA SER A 65 9.16 9.34 4.90
C SER A 65 9.42 10.67 5.63
N ASP A 66 9.11 11.81 5.02
CA ASP A 66 9.20 13.12 5.66
C ASP A 66 7.86 13.52 6.29
N ARG A 67 7.81 13.43 7.63
CA ARG A 67 6.63 13.81 8.40
C ARG A 67 6.12 15.22 8.13
N LYS A 68 7.05 16.20 8.00
CA LYS A 68 6.66 17.61 7.82
C LYS A 68 6.02 17.82 6.45
N VAL A 69 6.61 17.23 5.42
CA VAL A 69 6.09 17.29 4.05
C VAL A 69 4.72 16.66 3.95
N VAL A 70 4.50 15.49 4.59
CA VAL A 70 3.20 14.81 4.59
C VAL A 70 2.11 15.65 5.28
N HIS A 71 2.42 16.26 6.42
CA HIS A 71 1.45 17.14 7.12
C HIS A 71 1.13 18.39 6.30
N ALA A 72 2.14 19.06 5.74
CA ALA A 72 1.93 20.23 4.88
C ALA A 72 1.07 19.87 3.64
N TRP A 73 1.32 18.70 3.05
CA TRP A 73 0.50 18.22 1.94
C TRP A 73 -0.96 17.97 2.33
N ALA A 74 -1.21 17.39 3.51
CA ALA A 74 -2.58 17.18 3.98
C ALA A 74 -3.35 18.49 4.15
N ASP A 75 -2.71 19.52 4.71
CA ASP A 75 -3.29 20.85 4.87
C ASP A 75 -3.54 21.53 3.50
N THR A 76 -2.59 21.41 2.56
CA THR A 76 -2.74 21.90 1.18
C THR A 76 -3.95 21.24 0.50
N VAL A 77 -4.07 19.92 0.56
CA VAL A 77 -5.21 19.18 -0.03
C VAL A 77 -6.53 19.63 0.57
N ALA A 78 -6.59 19.81 1.89
CA ALA A 78 -7.79 20.29 2.55
C ALA A 78 -8.15 21.73 2.14
N GLY A 79 -7.16 22.60 1.99
CA GLY A 79 -7.34 23.97 1.51
C GLY A 79 -7.81 24.02 0.05
N ASP A 80 -7.14 23.26 -0.83
CA ASP A 80 -7.46 23.24 -2.26
C ASP A 80 -8.84 22.66 -2.56
N HIS A 81 -9.22 21.59 -1.89
CA HIS A 81 -10.48 20.88 -2.17
C HIS A 81 -11.62 21.23 -1.21
N GLY A 82 -11.34 21.99 -0.14
CA GLY A 82 -12.32 22.36 0.89
C GLY A 82 -12.71 21.23 1.85
N LYS A 83 -12.33 20.00 1.57
CA LYS A 83 -12.56 18.80 2.40
C LYS A 83 -11.66 17.64 1.97
N VAL A 84 -11.54 16.61 2.82
CA VAL A 84 -10.96 15.33 2.45
C VAL A 84 -11.81 14.20 3.03
N ASN A 85 -12.22 13.25 2.20
CA ASN A 85 -13.07 12.11 2.61
C ASN A 85 -12.32 10.78 2.63
N LEU A 86 -11.27 10.62 1.81
CA LEU A 86 -10.51 9.37 1.72
C LEU A 86 -9.02 9.67 1.73
N VAL A 87 -8.26 8.86 2.46
CA VAL A 87 -6.80 8.82 2.33
C VAL A 87 -6.36 7.38 2.04
N PHE A 88 -5.65 7.21 0.92
CA PHE A 88 -5.01 5.95 0.54
C PHE A 88 -3.51 6.06 0.82
N ASN A 89 -3.09 5.52 1.94
CA ASN A 89 -1.68 5.33 2.26
C ASN A 89 -1.17 4.11 1.48
N ASN A 90 -0.84 4.33 0.21
CA ASN A 90 -0.51 3.28 -0.74
C ASN A 90 0.98 3.26 -1.10
N ALA A 91 1.71 4.37 -0.97
CA ALA A 91 3.15 4.41 -1.22
C ALA A 91 3.89 3.30 -0.46
N GLY A 92 4.84 2.68 -1.16
CA GLY A 92 5.65 1.63 -0.55
C GLY A 92 6.70 1.07 -1.50
N VAL A 93 7.74 0.49 -0.91
CA VAL A 93 8.90 -0.08 -1.61
C VAL A 93 9.17 -1.50 -1.14
N GLY A 94 9.91 -2.28 -1.95
CA GLY A 94 10.39 -3.60 -1.62
C GLY A 94 11.85 -3.59 -1.18
N LEU A 95 12.22 -4.56 -0.34
CA LEU A 95 13.60 -4.84 0.02
C LEU A 95 13.79 -6.35 0.16
N GLY A 96 14.61 -6.93 -0.72
CA GLY A 96 15.08 -8.31 -0.62
C GLY A 96 16.43 -8.35 0.11
N SER A 97 16.46 -8.95 1.30
CA SER A 97 17.68 -9.14 2.08
C SER A 97 17.49 -10.26 3.10
N THR A 98 18.58 -10.93 3.49
CA THR A 98 18.57 -11.77 4.68
C THR A 98 18.51 -10.90 5.94
N LEU A 99 17.91 -11.38 7.03
CA LEU A 99 17.87 -10.63 8.29
C LEU A 99 19.24 -10.44 8.92
N GLU A 100 20.16 -11.39 8.71
CA GLU A 100 21.53 -11.30 9.19
C GLU A 100 22.35 -10.26 8.44
N GLY A 101 22.12 -10.13 7.12
CA GLY A 101 22.93 -9.29 6.25
C GLY A 101 22.32 -7.93 5.89
N VAL A 102 21.09 -7.63 6.33
CA VAL A 102 20.51 -6.31 6.09
C VAL A 102 21.20 -5.25 6.94
N THR A 103 21.51 -4.10 6.34
CA THR A 103 22.06 -2.96 7.10
C THR A 103 20.96 -2.25 7.89
N TYR A 104 21.33 -1.55 8.97
CA TYR A 104 20.36 -0.73 9.72
C TYR A 104 19.79 0.39 8.84
N GLU A 105 20.59 0.98 7.97
CA GLU A 105 20.19 2.05 7.05
C GLU A 105 19.10 1.57 6.09
N ASP A 106 19.23 0.37 5.51
CA ASP A 106 18.21 -0.23 4.63
C ASP A 106 16.96 -0.63 5.41
N PHE A 107 17.14 -1.11 6.66
CA PHE A 107 16.01 -1.42 7.52
C PHE A 107 15.21 -0.15 7.88
N GLU A 108 15.90 0.92 8.28
CA GLU A 108 15.30 2.22 8.59
C GLU A 108 14.65 2.84 7.34
N TRP A 109 15.31 2.78 6.18
CA TRP A 109 14.77 3.27 4.93
C TRP A 109 13.41 2.64 4.60
N ILE A 110 13.30 1.31 4.64
CA ILE A 110 12.02 0.64 4.33
C ILE A 110 10.96 0.89 5.41
N MET A 111 11.35 0.95 6.70
CA MET A 111 10.44 1.29 7.80
C MET A 111 9.89 2.70 7.66
N ASN A 112 10.75 3.67 7.31
CA ASN A 112 10.35 5.06 7.16
C ASN A 112 9.33 5.25 6.04
N ILE A 113 9.49 4.55 4.92
CA ILE A 113 8.55 4.63 3.80
C ILE A 113 7.29 3.81 4.08
N ASN A 114 7.44 2.50 4.36
CA ASN A 114 6.31 1.56 4.36
C ASN A 114 5.45 1.63 5.62
N PHE A 115 6.02 2.01 6.77
CA PHE A 115 5.30 2.09 8.04
C PHE A 115 5.12 3.52 8.51
N TRP A 116 6.20 4.29 8.68
CA TRP A 116 6.07 5.67 9.16
C TRP A 116 5.31 6.55 8.18
N GLY A 117 5.48 6.35 6.86
CA GLY A 117 4.67 7.04 5.86
C GLY A 117 3.17 6.79 6.01
N VAL A 118 2.77 5.56 6.35
CA VAL A 118 1.36 5.23 6.66
C VAL A 118 0.90 5.91 7.95
N VAL A 119 1.74 5.93 8.98
CA VAL A 119 1.45 6.61 10.26
C VAL A 119 1.29 8.13 10.03
N TYR A 120 2.22 8.75 9.31
CA TYR A 120 2.18 10.19 9.03
C TYR A 120 0.96 10.56 8.21
N GLY A 121 0.68 9.85 7.11
CA GLY A 121 -0.51 10.08 6.29
C GLY A 121 -1.80 9.91 7.08
N THR A 122 -1.90 8.84 7.88
CA THR A 122 -3.06 8.64 8.76
C THR A 122 -3.25 9.81 9.73
N LYS A 123 -2.20 10.20 10.45
CA LYS A 123 -2.28 11.26 11.47
C LYS A 123 -2.51 12.64 10.86
N ALA A 124 -1.92 12.92 9.70
CA ALA A 124 -2.08 14.19 9.01
C ALA A 124 -3.51 14.37 8.47
N PHE A 125 -4.07 13.33 7.87
CA PHE A 125 -5.41 13.42 7.26
C PHE A 125 -6.57 13.18 8.23
N LEU A 126 -6.36 12.52 9.36
CA LEU A 126 -7.45 12.17 10.30
C LEU A 126 -8.27 13.38 10.78
N PRO A 127 -7.69 14.55 11.13
CA PRO A 127 -8.47 15.75 11.46
C PRO A 127 -9.37 16.21 10.31
N HIS A 128 -8.85 16.24 9.07
CA HIS A 128 -9.57 16.66 7.89
C HIS A 128 -10.71 15.68 7.53
N LEU A 129 -10.45 14.35 7.68
CA LEU A 129 -11.47 13.32 7.51
C LEU A 129 -12.64 13.48 8.50
N ARG A 130 -12.33 13.81 9.76
CA ARG A 130 -13.34 14.07 10.78
C ARG A 130 -14.14 15.35 10.46
N ALA A 131 -13.46 16.41 10.04
CA ALA A 131 -14.08 17.69 9.69
C ALA A 131 -15.01 17.58 8.47
N SER A 132 -14.75 16.62 7.54
CA SER A 132 -15.61 16.40 6.37
C SER A 132 -16.94 15.71 6.67
N GLY A 133 -17.18 15.26 7.89
CA GLY A 133 -18.41 14.57 8.32
C GLY A 133 -18.51 13.10 7.87
N GLU A 134 -17.66 12.63 6.94
CA GLU A 134 -17.57 11.24 6.51
C GLU A 134 -16.16 10.95 6.00
N GLY A 135 -15.46 10.02 6.61
CA GLY A 135 -14.07 9.75 6.27
C GLY A 135 -13.69 8.27 6.23
N HIS A 136 -12.64 7.94 5.45
CA HIS A 136 -12.09 6.60 5.42
C HIS A 136 -10.56 6.62 5.23
N VAL A 137 -9.86 5.90 6.08
CA VAL A 137 -8.42 5.65 5.99
C VAL A 137 -8.20 4.28 5.35
N ILE A 138 -7.43 4.20 4.28
CA ILE A 138 -7.12 2.97 3.58
C ILE A 138 -5.60 2.76 3.60
N ASN A 139 -5.15 1.76 4.37
CA ASN A 139 -3.74 1.47 4.58
C ASN A 139 -3.31 0.19 3.85
N THR A 140 -2.31 0.31 2.97
CA THR A 140 -1.81 -0.79 2.16
C THR A 140 -0.76 -1.60 2.91
N SER A 141 -1.19 -2.72 3.49
CA SER A 141 -0.33 -3.80 4.00
C SER A 141 0.09 -4.72 2.84
N SER A 142 0.06 -6.04 3.01
CA SER A 142 0.38 -7.08 2.02
C SER A 142 -0.05 -8.43 2.56
N VAL A 143 -0.04 -9.48 1.72
CA VAL A 143 0.00 -10.87 2.20
C VAL A 143 1.23 -11.14 3.06
N PHE A 144 2.32 -10.38 2.87
CA PHE A 144 3.52 -10.40 3.70
C PHE A 144 3.33 -9.69 5.06
N GLY A 145 2.15 -9.15 5.33
CA GLY A 145 1.64 -8.78 6.65
C GLY A 145 0.77 -9.88 7.29
N LEU A 146 0.66 -11.06 6.64
CA LEU A 146 -0.08 -12.24 7.13
C LEU A 146 0.86 -13.42 7.43
N ILE A 147 1.94 -13.55 6.66
CA ILE A 147 2.96 -14.60 6.78
C ILE A 147 4.38 -14.01 6.70
N GLY A 148 5.34 -14.66 7.36
CA GLY A 148 6.77 -14.39 7.20
C GLY A 148 7.34 -15.17 6.01
N VAL A 149 8.19 -14.51 5.20
CA VAL A 149 8.81 -15.10 4.01
C VAL A 149 10.32 -14.86 4.05
N PRO A 150 11.17 -15.92 3.87
CA PRO A 150 12.62 -15.76 3.84
C PRO A 150 13.07 -14.75 2.78
N GLY A 151 14.10 -13.98 3.09
CA GLY A 151 14.64 -12.94 2.20
C GLY A 151 13.79 -11.67 2.13
N ASN A 152 12.66 -11.59 2.87
CA ASN A 152 11.77 -10.43 2.94
C ASN A 152 11.48 -10.02 4.38
N GLY A 153 12.35 -10.35 5.33
CA GLY A 153 12.08 -10.14 6.76
C GLY A 153 11.77 -8.69 7.14
N THR A 154 12.52 -7.74 6.59
CA THR A 154 12.29 -6.29 6.78
C THR A 154 10.97 -5.84 6.19
N TYR A 155 10.66 -6.25 4.95
CA TYR A 155 9.38 -5.97 4.32
C TYR A 155 8.21 -6.59 5.11
N ASN A 156 8.34 -7.85 5.56
CA ASN A 156 7.37 -8.47 6.46
C ASN A 156 7.13 -7.60 7.70
N ALA A 157 8.19 -7.18 8.39
CA ALA A 157 8.08 -6.36 9.59
C ALA A 157 7.25 -5.09 9.34
N THR A 158 7.52 -4.35 8.23
CA THR A 158 6.75 -3.16 7.87
C THR A 158 5.27 -3.47 7.65
N LYS A 159 4.95 -4.56 6.95
CA LYS A 159 3.58 -4.89 6.54
C LYS A 159 2.76 -5.50 7.68
N PHE A 160 3.39 -6.23 8.61
CA PHE A 160 2.77 -6.61 9.88
C PHE A 160 2.49 -5.39 10.75
N ALA A 161 3.43 -4.43 10.84
CA ALA A 161 3.23 -3.19 11.58
C ALA A 161 2.06 -2.37 11.03
N VAL A 162 1.95 -2.19 9.71
CA VAL A 162 0.80 -1.52 9.06
C VAL A 162 -0.51 -2.23 9.37
N ARG A 163 -0.54 -3.56 9.35
CA ARG A 163 -1.73 -4.33 9.69
C ARG A 163 -2.15 -4.05 11.13
N GLY A 164 -1.26 -4.28 12.11
CA GLY A 164 -1.57 -4.08 13.52
C GLY A 164 -2.03 -2.66 13.83
N PHE A 165 -1.33 -1.66 13.28
CA PHE A 165 -1.69 -0.25 13.40
C PHE A 165 -3.10 0.04 12.85
N THR A 166 -3.44 -0.51 11.67
CA THR A 166 -4.74 -0.25 11.04
C THR A 166 -5.89 -0.96 11.75
N GLU A 167 -5.65 -2.20 12.24
CA GLU A 167 -6.63 -2.95 13.00
C GLU A 167 -6.96 -2.25 14.35
N ALA A 168 -5.96 -1.70 15.04
CA ALA A 168 -6.14 -0.91 16.26
C ALA A 168 -6.87 0.42 15.95
N LEU A 169 -6.41 1.18 14.94
CA LEU A 169 -7.04 2.42 14.51
C LEU A 169 -8.54 2.21 14.21
N ARG A 170 -8.89 1.13 13.52
CA ARG A 170 -10.28 0.82 13.20
C ARG A 170 -11.15 0.69 14.44
N GLN A 171 -10.66 0.02 15.47
CA GLN A 171 -11.37 -0.17 16.74
C GLN A 171 -11.50 1.15 17.51
N GLU A 172 -10.43 1.95 17.56
CA GLU A 172 -10.46 3.27 18.21
C GLU A 172 -11.45 4.22 17.53
N LEU A 173 -11.52 4.21 16.20
CA LEU A 173 -12.48 5.00 15.44
C LEU A 173 -13.94 4.58 15.73
N GLU A 174 -14.20 3.30 15.87
CA GLU A 174 -15.51 2.78 16.25
C GLU A 174 -15.88 3.14 17.68
N LEU A 175 -14.95 3.02 18.63
CA LEU A 175 -15.17 3.42 20.01
C LEU A 175 -15.43 4.92 20.17
N SER A 176 -14.80 5.74 19.33
CA SER A 176 -15.02 7.20 19.35
C SER A 176 -16.36 7.65 18.76
N GLY A 177 -17.16 6.74 18.18
CA GLY A 177 -18.51 7.03 17.66
C GLY A 177 -18.55 7.98 16.48
N GLY A 178 -17.41 8.22 15.79
CA GLY A 178 -17.34 9.14 14.66
C GLY A 178 -17.68 8.50 13.31
N ASN A 179 -17.82 9.36 12.29
CA ASN A 179 -18.11 8.95 10.91
C ASN A 179 -16.86 8.61 10.08
N VAL A 180 -15.73 8.33 10.74
CA VAL A 180 -14.46 7.93 10.09
C VAL A 180 -14.21 6.45 10.32
N SER A 181 -13.75 5.78 9.29
CA SER A 181 -13.47 4.35 9.31
C SER A 181 -12.08 4.03 8.81
N ALA A 182 -11.63 2.79 8.95
CA ALA A 182 -10.34 2.34 8.40
C ALA A 182 -10.45 0.94 7.79
N THR A 183 -9.68 0.71 6.70
CA THR A 183 -9.57 -0.59 6.02
C THR A 183 -8.09 -0.96 5.87
N SER A 184 -7.73 -2.18 6.31
CA SER A 184 -6.43 -2.77 6.02
C SER A 184 -6.48 -3.56 4.71
N VAL A 185 -5.62 -3.19 3.76
CA VAL A 185 -5.54 -3.80 2.43
C VAL A 185 -4.39 -4.80 2.39
N HIS A 186 -4.65 -6.03 1.94
CA HIS A 186 -3.65 -7.10 1.84
C HIS A 186 -3.53 -7.59 0.40
N PRO A 187 -2.74 -6.91 -0.46
CA PRO A 187 -2.48 -7.38 -1.81
C PRO A 187 -1.60 -8.63 -1.81
N GLY A 188 -1.91 -9.56 -2.71
CA GLY A 188 -0.99 -10.60 -3.14
C GLY A 188 -0.03 -10.09 -4.23
N GLY A 189 0.26 -10.90 -5.23
CA GLY A 189 1.09 -10.52 -6.36
C GLY A 189 0.36 -9.61 -7.35
N ILE A 190 0.57 -8.29 -7.24
CA ILE A 190 -0.03 -7.29 -8.13
C ILE A 190 0.99 -6.83 -9.16
N LYS A 191 0.60 -6.78 -10.43
CA LYS A 191 1.41 -6.29 -11.56
C LYS A 191 1.68 -4.78 -11.42
N THR A 192 2.76 -4.42 -10.72
CA THR A 192 3.22 -3.06 -10.46
C THR A 192 4.74 -2.97 -10.57
N ASN A 193 5.29 -1.78 -10.46
CA ASN A 193 6.73 -1.54 -10.49
C ASN A 193 7.43 -1.79 -9.14
N ILE A 194 6.77 -2.35 -8.14
CA ILE A 194 7.34 -2.53 -6.79
C ILE A 194 8.62 -3.39 -6.79
N ALA A 195 8.68 -4.41 -7.66
CA ALA A 195 9.88 -5.24 -7.81
C ALA A 195 11.03 -4.50 -8.50
N LYS A 196 10.70 -3.63 -9.47
CA LYS A 196 11.68 -2.83 -10.23
C LYS A 196 12.27 -1.71 -9.38
N ASN A 197 11.44 -1.08 -8.55
CA ASN A 197 11.82 0.05 -7.70
C ASN A 197 12.36 -0.40 -6.32
N GLY A 198 12.28 -1.69 -6.01
CA GLY A 198 12.81 -2.26 -4.77
C GLY A 198 14.32 -2.42 -4.78
N ARG A 199 14.91 -2.48 -3.58
CA ARG A 199 16.31 -2.83 -3.37
C ARG A 199 16.45 -4.35 -3.22
N ILE A 200 17.56 -4.91 -3.70
CA ILE A 200 17.95 -6.30 -3.44
C ILE A 200 19.41 -6.26 -3.00
N SER A 201 19.66 -6.73 -1.80
CA SER A 201 21.00 -6.78 -1.23
C SER A 201 21.80 -7.97 -1.80
N ASP A 202 23.10 -7.80 -1.93
CA ASP A 202 24.01 -8.85 -2.46
C ASP A 202 24.01 -10.11 -1.61
N ASN A 203 23.66 -10.02 -0.31
CA ASN A 203 23.55 -11.17 0.58
C ASN A 203 22.43 -12.17 0.19
N MET A 204 21.57 -11.80 -0.76
CA MET A 204 20.59 -12.71 -1.34
C MET A 204 21.19 -13.65 -2.39
N ASN A 205 22.31 -13.26 -3.00
CA ASN A 205 23.00 -14.04 -4.03
C ASN A 205 23.53 -15.35 -3.41
N GLY A 206 23.22 -16.47 -4.06
CA GLY A 206 23.55 -17.80 -3.55
C GLY A 206 22.72 -18.28 -2.36
N PHE A 207 21.94 -17.40 -1.72
CA PHE A 207 21.01 -17.76 -0.64
C PHE A 207 19.63 -18.15 -1.18
N LEU A 208 18.96 -17.28 -1.90
CA LEU A 208 17.63 -17.54 -2.49
C LEU A 208 17.55 -17.23 -3.98
N ILE A 209 18.42 -16.39 -4.49
CA ILE A 209 18.48 -15.97 -5.88
C ILE A 209 19.91 -16.16 -6.43
N LYS A 210 20.03 -16.28 -7.75
CA LYS A 210 21.32 -16.34 -8.42
C LYS A 210 21.97 -14.94 -8.48
N ASP A 211 21.18 -13.96 -8.85
CA ASP A 211 21.53 -12.54 -8.95
C ASP A 211 20.27 -11.69 -8.81
N ALA A 212 20.42 -10.38 -8.63
CA ALA A 212 19.30 -9.46 -8.41
C ALA A 212 18.30 -9.44 -9.58
N GLU A 213 18.76 -9.60 -10.83
CA GLU A 213 17.88 -9.59 -12.00
C GLU A 213 17.00 -10.84 -12.05
N SER A 214 17.60 -12.02 -11.85
CA SER A 214 16.87 -13.29 -11.78
C SER A 214 15.87 -13.29 -10.62
N GLY A 215 16.26 -12.73 -9.46
CA GLY A 215 15.37 -12.55 -8.30
C GLY A 215 14.16 -11.68 -8.62
N ARG A 216 14.34 -10.54 -9.29
CA ARG A 216 13.23 -9.68 -9.74
C ARG A 216 12.30 -10.41 -10.71
N LYS A 217 12.85 -11.08 -11.72
CA LYS A 217 12.06 -11.85 -12.70
C LYS A 217 11.27 -12.97 -12.03
N ALA A 218 11.88 -13.69 -11.08
CA ALA A 218 11.20 -14.76 -10.33
C ALA A 218 10.07 -14.21 -9.45
N PHE A 219 10.28 -13.05 -8.82
CA PHE A 219 9.25 -12.37 -8.01
C PHE A 219 8.09 -11.87 -8.88
N GLU A 220 8.37 -11.26 -10.05
CA GLU A 220 7.36 -10.76 -10.99
C GLU A 220 6.48 -11.88 -11.57
N LYS A 221 6.98 -13.11 -11.72
CA LYS A 221 6.16 -14.26 -12.17
C LYS A 221 4.97 -14.55 -11.24
N ASN A 222 5.07 -14.16 -9.97
CA ASN A 222 3.99 -14.30 -8.99
C ASN A 222 2.94 -13.17 -9.09
N PHE A 223 3.13 -12.18 -9.96
CA PHE A 223 2.21 -11.06 -10.14
C PHE A 223 1.09 -11.44 -11.09
N ILE A 224 0.02 -12.01 -10.54
CA ILE A 224 -1.12 -12.54 -11.29
C ILE A 224 -2.30 -11.57 -11.39
N THR A 225 -2.41 -10.61 -10.47
CA THR A 225 -3.50 -9.65 -10.43
C THR A 225 -3.07 -8.32 -11.05
N THR A 226 -3.88 -7.73 -11.93
CA THR A 226 -3.61 -6.40 -12.49
C THR A 226 -3.87 -5.31 -11.47
N ALA A 227 -3.18 -4.16 -11.58
CA ALA A 227 -3.39 -3.01 -10.71
C ALA A 227 -4.84 -2.49 -10.78
N ASN A 228 -5.46 -2.54 -11.97
CA ASN A 228 -6.86 -2.17 -12.14
C ASN A 228 -7.82 -3.10 -11.37
N LYS A 229 -7.66 -4.44 -11.48
CA LYS A 229 -8.47 -5.38 -10.69
C LYS A 229 -8.27 -5.19 -9.18
N ALA A 230 -7.05 -4.86 -8.77
CA ALA A 230 -6.74 -4.57 -7.38
C ALA A 230 -7.48 -3.32 -6.90
N SER A 231 -7.42 -2.22 -7.65
CA SER A 231 -8.11 -0.97 -7.31
C SER A 231 -9.63 -1.17 -7.20
N LEU A 232 -10.24 -1.86 -8.15
CA LEU A 232 -11.68 -2.19 -8.12
C LEU A 232 -12.06 -3.00 -6.87
N THR A 233 -11.23 -3.95 -6.46
CA THR A 233 -11.46 -4.77 -5.26
C THR A 233 -11.37 -3.91 -3.99
N ILE A 234 -10.37 -3.03 -3.91
CA ILE A 234 -10.17 -2.11 -2.79
C ILE A 234 -11.37 -1.16 -2.67
N LEU A 235 -11.78 -0.52 -3.77
CA LEU A 235 -12.89 0.42 -3.75
C LEU A 235 -14.22 -0.23 -3.33
N ARG A 236 -14.50 -1.44 -3.79
CA ARG A 236 -15.68 -2.22 -3.32
C ARG A 236 -15.63 -2.51 -1.82
N ALA A 237 -14.43 -2.77 -1.27
CA ALA A 237 -14.26 -2.98 0.16
C ALA A 237 -14.52 -1.69 0.97
N VAL A 238 -14.07 -0.54 0.45
CA VAL A 238 -14.33 0.78 1.05
C VAL A 238 -15.82 1.09 1.05
N GLU A 239 -16.53 0.91 -0.08
CA GLU A 239 -18.00 1.09 -0.19
C GLU A 239 -18.77 0.22 0.81
N LYS A 240 -18.30 -1.02 1.02
CA LYS A 240 -18.85 -1.98 1.98
C LYS A 240 -18.36 -1.79 3.42
N ASN A 241 -17.54 -0.79 3.65
CA ASN A 241 -16.92 -0.51 4.94
C ASN A 241 -16.23 -1.74 5.58
N GLN A 242 -15.54 -2.54 4.77
CA GLN A 242 -14.85 -3.74 5.25
C GLN A 242 -13.63 -3.36 6.10
N ARG A 243 -13.43 -4.07 7.20
CA ARG A 243 -12.27 -3.87 8.09
C ARG A 243 -10.95 -4.30 7.41
N ARG A 244 -11.02 -5.33 6.56
CA ARG A 244 -9.89 -5.93 5.88
C ARG A 244 -10.32 -6.41 4.50
N VAL A 245 -9.42 -6.25 3.52
CA VAL A 245 -9.62 -6.76 2.16
C VAL A 245 -8.39 -7.52 1.68
N LEU A 246 -8.61 -8.72 1.17
CA LEU A 246 -7.63 -9.53 0.46
C LEU A 246 -7.75 -9.23 -1.03
N VAL A 247 -6.63 -8.96 -1.70
CA VAL A 247 -6.61 -8.57 -3.11
C VAL A 247 -5.81 -9.58 -3.92
N GLY A 248 -6.53 -10.36 -4.72
CA GLY A 248 -6.00 -11.44 -5.53
C GLY A 248 -6.34 -12.83 -4.95
N PRO A 249 -6.42 -13.85 -5.81
CA PRO A 249 -6.74 -15.22 -5.38
C PRO A 249 -5.63 -15.81 -4.49
N ASP A 250 -4.39 -15.48 -4.76
CA ASP A 250 -3.22 -15.84 -3.96
C ASP A 250 -3.31 -15.28 -2.53
N ALA A 251 -3.82 -14.05 -2.37
CA ALA A 251 -4.03 -13.47 -1.05
C ALA A 251 -5.02 -14.28 -0.21
N THR A 252 -6.08 -14.80 -0.84
CA THR A 252 -7.07 -15.65 -0.16
C THR A 252 -6.46 -16.99 0.28
N VAL A 253 -5.67 -17.61 -0.59
CA VAL A 253 -4.99 -18.87 -0.28
C VAL A 253 -3.98 -18.69 0.86
N ILE A 254 -3.18 -17.63 0.82
CA ILE A 254 -2.18 -17.31 1.85
C ILE A 254 -2.87 -17.02 3.20
N ASP A 255 -3.96 -16.25 3.22
CA ASP A 255 -4.71 -15.97 4.45
C ASP A 255 -5.30 -17.23 5.06
N LEU A 256 -5.87 -18.10 4.23
CA LEU A 256 -6.41 -19.38 4.69
C LEU A 256 -5.30 -20.28 5.26
N MET A 257 -4.17 -20.37 4.57
CA MET A 257 -3.00 -21.11 5.04
C MET A 257 -2.51 -20.58 6.40
N ALA A 258 -2.40 -19.25 6.55
CA ALA A 258 -1.97 -18.64 7.80
C ALA A 258 -2.94 -18.91 8.97
N ARG A 259 -4.24 -19.00 8.69
CA ARG A 259 -5.27 -19.30 9.72
C ARG A 259 -5.33 -20.75 10.12
N LEU A 260 -5.27 -21.66 9.15
CA LEU A 260 -5.38 -23.10 9.40
C LEU A 260 -4.05 -23.71 9.88
N MET A 261 -2.93 -23.07 9.54
CA MET A 261 -1.56 -23.53 9.83
C MET A 261 -0.74 -22.42 10.47
N PRO A 262 -1.10 -21.89 11.65
CA PRO A 262 -0.56 -20.62 12.17
C PRO A 262 0.96 -20.63 12.41
N SER A 263 1.57 -21.79 12.62
CA SER A 263 3.03 -21.93 12.73
C SER A 263 3.62 -22.86 11.66
N SER A 264 2.90 -23.91 11.27
CA SER A 264 3.38 -24.93 10.34
C SER A 264 3.44 -24.44 8.88
N TYR A 265 2.76 -23.35 8.52
CA TYR A 265 2.93 -22.72 7.19
C TYR A 265 4.40 -22.40 6.88
N GLN A 266 5.21 -22.13 7.90
CA GLN A 266 6.64 -21.85 7.73
C GLN A 266 7.39 -23.02 7.08
N ARG A 267 6.99 -24.27 7.36
CA ARG A 267 7.57 -25.46 6.72
C ARG A 267 7.23 -25.49 5.22
N VAL A 268 5.99 -25.13 4.86
CA VAL A 268 5.56 -25.04 3.45
C VAL A 268 6.35 -23.96 2.72
N VAL A 269 6.45 -22.76 3.30
CA VAL A 269 7.19 -21.63 2.71
C VAL A 269 8.68 -21.99 2.56
N THR A 270 9.29 -22.62 3.58
CA THR A 270 10.70 -23.03 3.53
C THR A 270 10.93 -24.11 2.48
N ALA A 271 10.02 -25.08 2.34
CA ALA A 271 10.11 -26.13 1.33
C ALA A 271 10.00 -25.53 -0.09
N ALA A 272 9.08 -24.61 -0.32
CA ALA A 272 8.93 -23.90 -1.58
C ALA A 272 10.20 -23.08 -1.93
N ALA A 273 10.76 -22.36 -0.95
CA ALA A 273 12.00 -21.60 -1.14
C ALA A 273 13.19 -22.51 -1.48
N ARG A 274 13.31 -23.69 -0.86
CA ARG A 274 14.35 -24.68 -1.19
C ARG A 274 14.20 -25.25 -2.59
N HIS A 275 12.96 -25.46 -3.05
CA HIS A 275 12.70 -25.94 -4.41
C HIS A 275 13.10 -24.90 -5.46
N SER A 276 12.66 -23.65 -5.28
CA SER A 276 13.02 -22.53 -6.17
C SER A 276 14.54 -22.27 -6.27
N ARG A 277 15.32 -22.65 -5.26
CA ARG A 277 16.78 -22.54 -5.24
C ARG A 277 17.49 -23.59 -6.13
N ARG A 278 16.81 -24.69 -6.45
CA ARG A 278 17.38 -25.83 -7.23
C ARG A 278 17.07 -25.73 -8.73
N THR A 279 16.10 -24.90 -9.10
CA THR A 279 15.69 -24.62 -10.49
C THR A 279 16.26 -23.29 -10.96
#